data_74c8f95c7ddef075f24e41c94798a927
#
_entry.id   74c8f95c7ddef075f24e41c94798a927
#
_cell.length_a   1.000
_cell.length_b   1.000
_cell.length_c   1.000
_cell.angle_alpha   90.00
_cell.angle_beta   90.00
_cell.angle_gamma   90.00
#
_symmetry.space_group_name_H-M   'P 1'
#
loop_
_entity.id
_entity.type
_entity.pdbx_description
1 polymer ?
#
loop_
_entity_poly.entity_id
_entity_poly.type
_entity_poly.pdbx_seq_one_letter_code
_entity_poly.pdbx_strand_id
1 'polypeptide(L)'
;MDAVIVGAGPAGCECARRLAAAGYSVAVIEEHDSAGEPVHCTGIISAHAYEAFSLPLDPVQSELTAAELISPGGVCLRVDLNGTRAYTVDRRAVDLALARRAEEAGALFSYRTKVREASVEATGVRLAGTRSGRPWSLRARAVVLATGARSRLPVALGLAASRGAVWGAQAEVPVASPTTTMRVWLGRALVPGGFGWVVPGAPGWSRVGVLTKGDPREALRRLAERALDGAGKEIVEARVRVHPVPAAPRCPSYADRVLSVGDAAGQVKMTTGGGVYYGLLGARIASEVLSEALSHDRLDRRHLARYEQLWRCLLGPEQKAGQMLRKLAHSMPDEAIDDIFRAADAQGMSRYLVDLLDFDWHARPGVGLALSMLAAAPDAGRGLRWLRKLLT
;
A
#
# COMPACT_ATOMS: atom_id res chain seq x y z
N MET A 1 7.37 -28.46 8.68
CA MET A 1 7.87 -27.13 8.30
C MET A 1 7.99 -26.28 9.56
N ASP A 2 9.03 -25.45 9.67
CA ASP A 2 9.11 -24.50 10.77
C ASP A 2 8.11 -23.38 10.59
N ALA A 3 8.01 -22.83 9.38
CA ALA A 3 7.05 -21.79 9.07
C ALA A 3 6.32 -22.03 7.75
N VAL A 4 5.06 -21.62 7.69
CA VAL A 4 4.28 -21.50 6.45
C VAL A 4 3.87 -20.07 6.26
N ILE A 5 4.12 -19.54 5.07
CA ILE A 5 3.68 -18.21 4.64
C ILE A 5 2.48 -18.39 3.71
N VAL A 6 1.36 -17.77 4.02
CA VAL A 6 0.16 -17.81 3.17
C VAL A 6 0.06 -16.52 2.37
N GLY A 7 0.31 -16.61 1.07
CA GLY A 7 0.35 -15.50 0.11
C GLY A 7 1.78 -15.16 -0.35
N ALA A 8 2.00 -15.15 -1.66
CA ALA A 8 3.27 -14.83 -2.34
C ALA A 8 3.35 -13.39 -2.84
N GLY A 9 2.70 -12.44 -2.15
CA GLY A 9 2.92 -11.02 -2.37
C GLY A 9 4.26 -10.53 -1.78
N PRO A 10 4.63 -9.25 -1.95
CA PRO A 10 5.93 -8.72 -1.52
C PRO A 10 6.27 -9.00 -0.05
N ALA A 11 5.30 -8.79 0.86
CA ALA A 11 5.51 -9.04 2.28
C ALA A 11 5.71 -10.54 2.59
N GLY A 12 4.96 -11.42 1.92
CA GLY A 12 5.11 -12.87 2.09
C GLY A 12 6.45 -13.38 1.58
N CYS A 13 6.86 -12.96 0.38
CA CYS A 13 8.15 -13.33 -0.22
C CYS A 13 9.34 -12.83 0.61
N GLU A 14 9.30 -11.58 1.10
CA GLU A 14 10.37 -11.06 1.94
C GLU A 14 10.47 -11.79 3.29
N CYS A 15 9.33 -12.09 3.92
CA CYS A 15 9.32 -12.88 5.15
C CYS A 15 9.86 -14.30 4.92
N ALA A 16 9.44 -14.96 3.84
CA ALA A 16 9.93 -16.28 3.47
C ALA A 16 11.46 -16.30 3.21
N ARG A 17 11.93 -15.32 2.42
CA ARG A 17 13.37 -15.17 2.12
C ARG A 17 14.20 -15.06 3.39
N ARG A 18 13.79 -14.20 4.33
CA ARG A 18 14.54 -13.96 5.57
C ARG A 18 14.56 -15.19 6.48
N LEU A 19 13.44 -15.87 6.63
CA LEU A 19 13.37 -17.08 7.46
C LEU A 19 14.15 -18.22 6.82
N ALA A 20 14.06 -18.43 5.50
CA ALA A 20 14.82 -19.44 4.79
C ALA A 20 16.33 -19.16 4.86
N ALA A 21 16.77 -17.92 4.66
CA ALA A 21 18.16 -17.50 4.81
C ALA A 21 18.70 -17.67 6.25
N ALA A 22 17.80 -17.66 7.26
CA ALA A 22 18.14 -17.98 8.65
C ALA A 22 18.16 -19.50 8.94
N GLY A 23 17.97 -20.36 7.92
CA GLY A 23 18.09 -21.82 8.02
C GLY A 23 16.78 -22.53 8.40
N TYR A 24 15.63 -21.85 8.45
CA TYR A 24 14.35 -22.51 8.75
C TYR A 24 13.73 -23.15 7.50
N SER A 25 13.03 -24.27 7.71
CA SER A 25 12.22 -24.90 6.66
C SER A 25 10.93 -24.10 6.42
N VAL A 26 10.86 -23.40 5.29
CA VAL A 26 9.77 -22.47 4.95
C VAL A 26 9.01 -22.93 3.71
N ALA A 27 7.67 -22.94 3.79
CA ALA A 27 6.81 -23.11 2.62
C ALA A 27 5.96 -21.85 2.39
N VAL A 28 5.86 -21.42 1.13
CA VAL A 28 4.98 -20.35 0.68
C VAL A 28 3.81 -20.95 -0.10
N ILE A 29 2.60 -20.63 0.33
CA ILE A 29 1.35 -21.13 -0.26
C ILE A 29 0.66 -20.00 -1.00
N GLU A 30 0.50 -20.15 -2.32
CA GLU A 30 -0.13 -19.13 -3.18
C GLU A 30 -1.30 -19.73 -3.95
N GLU A 31 -2.45 -19.03 -3.95
CA GLU A 31 -3.67 -19.51 -4.59
C GLU A 31 -3.64 -19.37 -6.13
N HIS A 32 -2.85 -18.46 -6.66
CA HIS A 32 -2.73 -18.19 -8.10
C HIS A 32 -1.61 -19.04 -8.74
N ASP A 33 -1.47 -18.92 -10.06
CA ASP A 33 -0.50 -19.66 -10.85
C ASP A 33 0.94 -19.16 -10.65
N SER A 34 1.09 -17.90 -10.22
CA SER A 34 2.40 -17.28 -9.96
C SER A 34 2.28 -16.16 -8.93
N ALA A 35 3.41 -15.74 -8.37
CA ALA A 35 3.50 -14.52 -7.59
C ALA A 35 3.18 -13.29 -8.46
N GLY A 36 2.58 -12.25 -7.84
CA GLY A 36 2.25 -11.00 -8.51
C GLY A 36 0.98 -11.03 -9.37
N GLU A 37 0.21 -12.11 -9.35
CA GLU A 37 -1.07 -12.23 -10.04
C GLU A 37 -2.24 -12.41 -9.06
N PRO A 38 -3.39 -11.77 -9.36
CA PRO A 38 -3.58 -10.67 -10.32
C PRO A 38 -2.98 -9.34 -9.81
N VAL A 39 -2.46 -8.52 -10.72
CA VAL A 39 -1.93 -7.18 -10.36
C VAL A 39 -3.07 -6.26 -9.98
N HIS A 40 -3.06 -5.73 -8.77
CA HIS A 40 -4.05 -4.77 -8.25
C HIS A 40 -3.45 -3.40 -7.92
N CYS A 41 -2.14 -3.29 -7.90
CA CYS A 41 -1.40 -2.11 -7.47
C CYS A 41 -1.00 -1.24 -8.67
N THR A 42 -1.00 0.08 -8.48
CA THR A 42 -0.49 1.03 -9.49
C THR A 42 0.99 0.81 -9.79
N GLY A 43 1.74 0.20 -8.86
CA GLY A 43 3.16 -0.05 -9.06
C GLY A 43 4.03 1.19 -8.86
N ILE A 44 3.63 2.11 -7.99
CA ILE A 44 4.50 3.20 -7.55
C ILE A 44 5.22 2.75 -6.28
N ILE A 45 6.54 2.68 -6.34
CA ILE A 45 7.40 2.27 -5.22
C ILE A 45 8.47 3.35 -5.05
N SER A 46 8.71 3.77 -3.79
CA SER A 46 9.71 4.79 -3.49
C SER A 46 11.13 4.34 -3.81
N ALA A 47 12.00 5.30 -4.18
CA ALA A 47 13.43 5.06 -4.31
C ALA A 47 14.03 4.54 -2.98
N HIS A 48 13.55 5.06 -1.86
CA HIS A 48 13.95 4.59 -0.53
C HIS A 48 13.61 3.10 -0.27
N ALA A 49 12.42 2.64 -0.71
CA ALA A 49 12.09 1.21 -0.61
C ALA A 49 13.01 0.34 -1.48
N TYR A 50 13.38 0.84 -2.66
CA TYR A 50 14.34 0.18 -3.55
C TYR A 50 15.69 0.00 -2.90
N GLU A 51 16.22 1.04 -2.28
CA GLU A 51 17.48 1.00 -1.55
C GLU A 51 17.40 0.10 -0.31
N ALA A 52 16.40 0.31 0.56
CA ALA A 52 16.25 -0.40 1.84
C ALA A 52 16.06 -1.91 1.70
N PHE A 53 15.52 -2.38 0.58
CA PHE A 53 15.24 -3.79 0.30
C PHE A 53 15.98 -4.32 -0.93
N SER A 54 16.88 -3.52 -1.51
CA SER A 54 17.65 -3.86 -2.73
C SER A 54 16.74 -4.43 -3.82
N LEU A 55 15.62 -3.74 -4.10
CA LEU A 55 14.65 -4.23 -5.09
C LEU A 55 15.28 -4.25 -6.50
N PRO A 56 14.84 -5.16 -7.40
CA PRO A 56 15.37 -5.26 -8.74
C PRO A 56 14.99 -4.04 -9.60
N LEU A 57 15.93 -3.48 -10.36
CA LEU A 57 15.69 -2.32 -11.21
C LEU A 57 15.14 -2.68 -12.60
N ASP A 58 15.34 -3.90 -13.09
CA ASP A 58 14.86 -4.33 -14.41
C ASP A 58 13.35 -4.10 -14.64
N PRO A 59 12.46 -4.26 -13.63
CA PRO A 59 11.05 -3.98 -13.79
C PRO A 59 10.66 -2.49 -13.77
N VAL A 60 11.60 -1.57 -13.60
CA VAL A 60 11.32 -0.12 -13.59
C VAL A 60 10.89 0.31 -14.98
N GLN A 61 9.75 0.99 -15.06
CA GLN A 61 9.19 1.51 -16.30
C GLN A 61 9.39 3.02 -16.44
N SER A 62 9.43 3.73 -15.31
CA SER A 62 9.67 5.17 -15.29
C SER A 62 10.16 5.64 -13.92
N GLU A 63 10.96 6.70 -13.94
CA GLU A 63 11.43 7.42 -12.77
C GLU A 63 10.54 8.64 -12.51
N LEU A 64 10.00 8.80 -11.31
CA LEU A 64 9.18 9.95 -10.97
C LEU A 64 10.03 11.02 -10.30
N THR A 65 10.23 12.12 -11.03
CA THR A 65 11.02 13.28 -10.63
C THR A 65 10.18 14.54 -10.44
N ALA A 66 8.87 14.48 -10.79
CA ALA A 66 7.93 15.58 -10.60
C ALA A 66 6.53 15.07 -10.25
N ALA A 67 5.75 15.94 -9.59
CA ALA A 67 4.34 15.74 -9.32
C ALA A 67 3.55 16.97 -9.74
N GLU A 68 2.37 16.77 -10.33
CA GLU A 68 1.36 17.78 -10.58
C GLU A 68 0.15 17.51 -9.71
N LEU A 69 -0.13 18.42 -8.79
CA LEU A 69 -1.30 18.38 -7.93
C LEU A 69 -2.36 19.27 -8.55
N ILE A 70 -3.55 18.73 -8.81
CA ILE A 70 -4.63 19.42 -9.53
C ILE A 70 -5.83 19.56 -8.60
N SER A 71 -6.24 20.80 -8.36
CA SER A 71 -7.38 21.14 -7.52
C SER A 71 -8.70 20.84 -8.22
N PRO A 72 -9.85 20.84 -7.51
CA PRO A 72 -11.19 20.68 -8.11
C PRO A 72 -11.46 21.68 -9.23
N GLY A 73 -11.09 22.93 -9.06
CA GLY A 73 -11.23 24.02 -10.04
C GLY A 73 -10.17 24.00 -11.15
N GLY A 74 -9.19 23.08 -11.12
CA GLY A 74 -8.18 22.93 -12.16
C GLY A 74 -6.90 23.71 -11.94
N VAL A 75 -6.69 24.36 -10.78
CA VAL A 75 -5.39 24.96 -10.45
C VAL A 75 -4.36 23.83 -10.32
N CYS A 76 -3.25 23.97 -11.05
CA CYS A 76 -2.18 22.97 -11.08
C CYS A 76 -0.95 23.49 -10.32
N LEU A 77 -0.55 22.79 -9.27
CA LEU A 77 0.72 23.02 -8.58
C LEU A 77 1.73 21.96 -9.03
N ARG A 78 2.75 22.36 -9.76
CA ARG A 78 3.85 21.50 -10.14
C ARG A 78 4.94 21.53 -9.06
N VAL A 79 5.36 20.36 -8.63
CA VAL A 79 6.42 20.15 -7.65
C VAL A 79 7.52 19.31 -8.31
N ASP A 80 8.69 19.89 -8.49
CA ASP A 80 9.88 19.17 -8.92
C ASP A 80 10.54 18.53 -7.68
N LEU A 81 10.76 17.20 -7.75
CA LEU A 81 11.10 16.39 -6.58
C LEU A 81 12.62 16.32 -6.27
N ASN A 82 13.45 17.17 -6.92
CA ASN A 82 14.90 17.20 -6.73
C ASN A 82 15.55 15.80 -6.91
N GLY A 83 15.27 15.14 -8.03
CA GLY A 83 15.72 13.80 -8.38
C GLY A 83 14.62 12.75 -8.28
N THR A 84 14.99 11.50 -8.48
CA THR A 84 14.06 10.37 -8.48
C THR A 84 13.61 10.06 -7.05
N ARG A 85 12.32 10.22 -6.78
CA ARG A 85 11.71 9.91 -5.47
C ARG A 85 10.95 8.61 -5.46
N ALA A 86 10.47 8.17 -6.63
CA ALA A 86 9.76 6.91 -6.78
C ALA A 86 9.91 6.39 -8.22
N TYR A 87 9.59 5.13 -8.38
CA TYR A 87 9.55 4.43 -9.65
C TYR A 87 8.14 3.96 -9.96
N THR A 88 7.71 4.02 -11.21
CA THR A 88 6.63 3.16 -11.68
C THR A 88 7.23 1.87 -12.21
N VAL A 89 6.62 0.74 -11.86
CA VAL A 89 7.20 -0.58 -12.11
C VAL A 89 6.18 -1.55 -12.69
N ASP A 90 6.67 -2.56 -13.41
CA ASP A 90 5.91 -3.78 -13.64
C ASP A 90 5.82 -4.57 -12.32
N ARG A 91 4.67 -4.50 -11.67
CA ARG A 91 4.44 -5.15 -10.38
C ARG A 91 4.53 -6.67 -10.44
N ARG A 92 4.11 -7.27 -11.55
CA ARG A 92 4.25 -8.72 -11.73
C ARG A 92 5.72 -9.12 -11.75
N ALA A 93 6.53 -8.39 -12.49
CA ALA A 93 7.96 -8.65 -12.58
C ALA A 93 8.68 -8.44 -11.24
N VAL A 94 8.34 -7.38 -10.48
CA VAL A 94 8.88 -7.17 -9.11
C VAL A 94 8.49 -8.32 -8.19
N ASP A 95 7.22 -8.71 -8.16
CA ASP A 95 6.74 -9.75 -7.25
C ASP A 95 7.34 -11.13 -7.59
N LEU A 96 7.50 -11.44 -8.89
CA LEU A 96 8.21 -12.64 -9.36
C LEU A 96 9.69 -12.63 -8.94
N ALA A 97 10.36 -11.50 -9.04
CA ALA A 97 11.76 -11.39 -8.62
C ALA A 97 11.90 -11.57 -7.10
N LEU A 98 10.97 -11.05 -6.30
CA LEU A 98 10.94 -11.29 -4.85
C LEU A 98 10.67 -12.77 -4.53
N ALA A 99 9.80 -13.44 -5.27
CA ALA A 99 9.55 -14.88 -5.09
C ALA A 99 10.79 -15.69 -5.42
N ARG A 100 11.47 -15.42 -6.55
CA ARG A 100 12.75 -16.09 -6.92
C ARG A 100 13.82 -15.91 -5.85
N ARG A 101 13.98 -14.72 -5.32
CA ARG A 101 14.94 -14.47 -4.21
C ARG A 101 14.61 -15.27 -2.95
N ALA A 102 13.33 -15.54 -2.68
CA ALA A 102 12.91 -16.38 -1.58
C ALA A 102 13.18 -17.87 -1.88
N GLU A 103 12.97 -18.33 -3.13
CA GLU A 103 13.33 -19.67 -3.60
C GLU A 103 14.84 -19.91 -3.54
N GLU A 104 15.64 -18.98 -4.00
CA GLU A 104 17.11 -18.99 -3.93
C GLU A 104 17.62 -19.07 -2.48
N ALA A 105 16.89 -18.47 -1.54
CA ALA A 105 17.18 -18.58 -0.11
C ALA A 105 16.73 -19.92 0.51
N GLY A 106 16.05 -20.80 -0.25
CA GLY A 106 15.61 -22.13 0.19
C GLY A 106 14.14 -22.25 0.56
N ALA A 107 13.30 -21.22 0.32
CA ALA A 107 11.85 -21.32 0.53
C ALA A 107 11.17 -22.17 -0.56
N LEU A 108 10.24 -23.04 -0.17
CA LEU A 108 9.50 -23.93 -1.07
C LEU A 108 8.17 -23.27 -1.45
N PHE A 109 7.91 -23.08 -2.75
CA PHE A 109 6.66 -22.50 -3.22
C PHE A 109 5.66 -23.57 -3.66
N SER A 110 4.39 -23.35 -3.28
CA SER A 110 3.25 -24.16 -3.70
C SER A 110 2.18 -23.26 -4.30
N TYR A 111 2.24 -23.08 -5.60
CA TYR A 111 1.24 -22.36 -6.40
C TYR A 111 -0.03 -23.16 -6.59
N ARG A 112 -1.11 -22.51 -7.07
CA ARG A 112 -2.46 -23.10 -7.25
C ARG A 112 -2.98 -23.78 -5.99
N THR A 113 -2.54 -23.28 -4.83
CA THR A 113 -2.87 -23.86 -3.53
C THR A 113 -3.63 -22.84 -2.70
N LYS A 114 -4.91 -23.05 -2.56
CA LYS A 114 -5.81 -22.18 -1.79
C LYS A 114 -6.03 -22.71 -0.40
N VAL A 115 -5.56 -22.00 0.61
CA VAL A 115 -5.88 -22.26 2.02
C VAL A 115 -7.30 -21.79 2.30
N ARG A 116 -8.14 -22.71 2.79
CA ARG A 116 -9.54 -22.43 3.16
C ARG A 116 -9.75 -22.43 4.65
N GLU A 117 -9.02 -23.28 5.34
CA GLU A 117 -9.14 -23.54 6.77
C GLU A 117 -7.76 -23.51 7.42
N ALA A 118 -7.71 -23.00 8.63
CA ALA A 118 -6.51 -23.00 9.47
C ALA A 118 -6.91 -23.14 10.94
N SER A 119 -6.17 -23.94 11.69
CA SER A 119 -6.40 -24.15 13.12
C SER A 119 -5.08 -24.24 13.86
N VAL A 120 -5.01 -23.60 15.03
CA VAL A 120 -3.90 -23.74 15.96
C VAL A 120 -4.10 -25.03 16.75
N GLU A 121 -3.08 -25.90 16.75
CA GLU A 121 -3.01 -27.16 17.50
C GLU A 121 -1.96 -27.01 18.62
N ALA A 122 -1.90 -27.95 19.56
CA ALA A 122 -0.96 -27.92 20.68
C ALA A 122 0.50 -27.78 20.23
N THR A 123 0.88 -28.46 19.16
CA THR A 123 2.26 -28.52 18.67
C THR A 123 2.51 -27.75 17.37
N GLY A 124 1.50 -27.08 16.79
CA GLY A 124 1.66 -26.39 15.53
C GLY A 124 0.39 -25.74 15.01
N VAL A 125 0.41 -25.41 13.72
CA VAL A 125 -0.75 -24.90 12.98
C VAL A 125 -1.02 -25.87 11.83
N ARG A 126 -2.28 -26.31 11.70
CA ARG A 126 -2.77 -27.08 10.57
C ARG A 126 -3.44 -26.16 9.58
N LEU A 127 -3.04 -26.26 8.32
CA LEU A 127 -3.66 -25.60 7.18
C LEU A 127 -4.33 -26.63 6.28
N ALA A 128 -5.52 -26.35 5.77
CA ALA A 128 -6.22 -27.20 4.84
C ALA A 128 -6.88 -26.39 3.72
N GLY A 129 -7.09 -27.02 2.58
CA GLY A 129 -7.70 -26.39 1.42
C GLY A 129 -7.60 -27.23 0.17
N THR A 130 -7.30 -26.59 -0.96
CA THR A 130 -7.21 -27.29 -2.26
C THR A 130 -5.93 -26.89 -2.99
N ARG A 131 -5.28 -27.86 -3.63
CA ARG A 131 -4.16 -27.66 -4.57
C ARG A 131 -4.57 -28.18 -5.93
N SER A 132 -4.61 -27.30 -6.93
CA SER A 132 -5.11 -27.63 -8.28
C SER A 132 -6.45 -28.39 -8.25
N GLY A 133 -7.39 -27.96 -7.39
CA GLY A 133 -8.71 -28.56 -7.23
C GLY A 133 -8.78 -29.81 -6.34
N ARG A 134 -7.65 -30.38 -5.92
CA ARG A 134 -7.60 -31.59 -5.06
C ARG A 134 -7.45 -31.19 -3.58
N PRO A 135 -7.98 -31.98 -2.63
CA PRO A 135 -7.77 -31.75 -1.20
C PRO A 135 -6.27 -31.66 -0.86
N TRP A 136 -5.93 -30.73 0.00
CA TRP A 136 -4.55 -30.50 0.44
C TRP A 136 -4.51 -30.09 1.91
N SER A 137 -3.50 -30.50 2.62
CA SER A 137 -3.25 -30.04 3.99
C SER A 137 -1.75 -30.03 4.30
N LEU A 138 -1.35 -29.16 5.23
CA LEU A 138 0.01 -29.00 5.68
C LEU A 138 0.02 -28.63 7.18
N ARG A 139 1.07 -29.07 7.90
CA ARG A 139 1.34 -28.65 9.29
C ARG A 139 2.67 -27.92 9.39
N ALA A 140 2.70 -26.89 10.22
CA ALA A 140 3.92 -26.15 10.53
C ALA A 140 3.94 -25.76 12.01
N ARG A 141 5.11 -25.39 12.53
CA ARG A 141 5.23 -24.86 13.90
C ARG A 141 4.59 -23.48 14.01
N ALA A 142 4.68 -22.66 12.95
CA ALA A 142 4.06 -21.32 12.90
C ALA A 142 3.54 -20.99 11.50
N VAL A 143 2.62 -20.02 11.43
CA VAL A 143 2.09 -19.46 10.17
C VAL A 143 2.21 -17.95 10.13
N VAL A 144 2.60 -17.41 8.96
CA VAL A 144 2.53 -15.98 8.66
C VAL A 144 1.48 -15.75 7.57
N LEU A 145 0.49 -14.94 7.90
CA LEU A 145 -0.60 -14.59 6.98
C LEU A 145 -0.21 -13.33 6.20
N ALA A 146 0.18 -13.51 4.96
CA ALA A 146 0.46 -12.46 3.97
C ALA A 146 -0.65 -12.39 2.90
N THR A 147 -1.88 -12.66 3.30
CA THR A 147 -3.05 -12.96 2.46
C THR A 147 -3.72 -11.71 1.87
N GLY A 148 -3.13 -10.53 2.01
CA GLY A 148 -3.73 -9.29 1.53
C GLY A 148 -4.99 -8.85 2.29
N ALA A 149 -5.72 -7.89 1.71
CA ALA A 149 -6.82 -7.21 2.39
C ALA A 149 -8.11 -8.04 2.50
N ARG A 150 -8.32 -9.01 1.59
CA ARG A 150 -9.62 -9.71 1.42
C ARG A 150 -9.81 -10.97 2.25
N SER A 151 -8.75 -11.54 2.77
CA SER A 151 -8.79 -12.86 3.43
C SER A 151 -9.57 -12.84 4.75
N ARG A 152 -10.27 -13.94 5.03
CA ARG A 152 -10.92 -14.21 6.32
C ARG A 152 -10.06 -15.09 7.25
N LEU A 153 -8.96 -15.65 6.78
CA LEU A 153 -8.05 -16.47 7.57
C LEU A 153 -7.54 -15.79 8.84
N PRO A 154 -7.19 -14.47 8.82
CA PRO A 154 -6.80 -13.80 10.04
C PRO A 154 -7.81 -13.93 11.18
N VAL A 155 -9.11 -13.72 10.86
CA VAL A 155 -10.18 -13.82 11.87
C VAL A 155 -10.36 -15.26 12.35
N ALA A 156 -10.28 -16.24 11.46
CA ALA A 156 -10.38 -17.66 11.81
C ALA A 156 -9.26 -18.12 12.77
N LEU A 157 -8.10 -17.46 12.72
CA LEU A 157 -6.95 -17.71 13.61
C LEU A 157 -6.86 -16.74 14.81
N GLY A 158 -7.96 -16.07 15.16
CA GLY A 158 -8.03 -15.22 16.35
C GLY A 158 -7.41 -13.82 16.21
N LEU A 159 -7.10 -13.39 14.99
CA LEU A 159 -6.63 -12.04 14.72
C LEU A 159 -7.79 -11.06 14.52
N ALA A 160 -7.50 -9.77 14.57
CA ALA A 160 -8.52 -8.75 14.41
C ALA A 160 -9.17 -8.76 13.01
N ALA A 161 -10.48 -8.53 12.98
CA ALA A 161 -11.20 -8.26 11.73
C ALA A 161 -10.78 -6.91 11.10
N SER A 162 -11.02 -6.75 9.81
CA SER A 162 -10.81 -5.47 9.12
C SER A 162 -11.76 -4.40 9.67
N ARG A 163 -11.22 -3.22 9.97
CA ARG A 163 -12.00 -2.05 10.41
C ARG A 163 -12.29 -1.11 9.24
N GLY A 164 -12.94 -1.63 8.22
CA GLY A 164 -13.28 -0.89 7.01
C GLY A 164 -12.19 -0.92 5.94
N ALA A 165 -12.57 -0.50 4.76
CA ALA A 165 -11.70 -0.37 3.60
C ALA A 165 -12.01 0.94 2.86
N VAL A 166 -11.03 1.44 2.13
CA VAL A 166 -11.21 2.35 1.00
C VAL A 166 -11.00 1.54 -0.27
N TRP A 167 -11.57 1.99 -1.37
CA TRP A 167 -11.56 1.22 -2.61
C TRP A 167 -10.64 1.85 -3.62
N GLY A 168 -9.66 1.09 -4.09
CA GLY A 168 -8.86 1.42 -5.26
C GLY A 168 -9.54 0.91 -6.52
N ALA A 169 -9.61 1.73 -7.56
CA ALA A 169 -9.92 1.29 -8.92
C ALA A 169 -8.87 1.84 -9.87
N GLN A 170 -8.43 1.03 -10.82
CA GLN A 170 -7.46 1.47 -11.83
C GLN A 170 -7.62 0.72 -13.15
N ALA A 171 -7.11 1.36 -14.20
CA ALA A 171 -6.96 0.76 -15.52
C ALA A 171 -5.62 1.19 -16.14
N GLU A 172 -5.09 0.35 -17.03
CA GLU A 172 -4.00 0.71 -17.92
C GLU A 172 -4.58 1.12 -19.27
N VAL A 173 -4.13 2.29 -19.78
CA VAL A 173 -4.62 2.88 -21.03
C VAL A 173 -3.46 3.14 -21.99
N PRO A 174 -3.63 2.92 -23.31
CA PRO A 174 -2.61 3.17 -24.31
C PRO A 174 -2.55 4.68 -24.67
N VAL A 175 -2.36 5.49 -23.65
CA VAL A 175 -2.22 6.95 -23.75
C VAL A 175 -0.91 7.32 -23.06
N ALA A 176 0.00 7.96 -23.77
CA ALA A 176 1.24 8.43 -23.19
C ALA A 176 0.98 9.58 -22.22
N SER A 177 1.61 9.53 -21.06
CA SER A 177 1.73 10.67 -20.14
C SER A 177 3.20 11.11 -20.04
N PRO A 178 3.48 12.29 -19.47
CA PRO A 178 4.86 12.70 -19.21
C PRO A 178 5.62 11.61 -18.45
N THR A 179 6.76 11.19 -18.96
CA THR A 179 7.46 9.98 -18.51
C THR A 179 8.02 10.05 -17.10
N THR A 180 8.14 11.26 -16.51
CA THR A 180 8.74 11.47 -15.19
C THR A 180 7.80 12.14 -14.19
N THR A 181 6.55 12.37 -14.59
CA THR A 181 5.60 13.16 -13.79
C THR A 181 4.40 12.34 -13.39
N MET A 182 4.08 12.30 -12.11
CA MET A 182 2.78 11.83 -11.64
C MET A 182 1.80 13.00 -11.54
N ARG A 183 0.56 12.78 -11.98
CA ARG A 183 -0.53 13.76 -11.88
C ARG A 183 -1.55 13.27 -10.88
N VAL A 184 -1.95 14.14 -9.94
CA VAL A 184 -2.85 13.80 -8.84
C VAL A 184 -4.00 14.80 -8.81
N TRP A 185 -5.22 14.30 -8.88
CA TRP A 185 -6.45 15.08 -8.80
C TRP A 185 -7.07 14.96 -7.41
N LEU A 186 -7.42 16.11 -6.86
CA LEU A 186 -8.15 16.23 -5.60
C LEU A 186 -9.60 16.68 -5.86
N GLY A 187 -10.44 16.57 -4.85
CA GLY A 187 -11.81 17.07 -4.87
C GLY A 187 -12.87 16.00 -4.63
N ARG A 188 -13.86 16.37 -3.81
CA ARG A 188 -14.94 15.47 -3.38
C ARG A 188 -15.93 15.15 -4.50
N ALA A 189 -16.18 16.13 -5.38
CA ALA A 189 -17.05 15.93 -6.52
C ALA A 189 -16.47 14.90 -7.50
N LEU A 190 -15.15 14.92 -7.70
CA LEU A 190 -14.47 13.98 -8.60
C LEU A 190 -14.23 12.62 -7.94
N VAL A 191 -13.60 12.62 -6.75
CA VAL A 191 -13.21 11.40 -6.03
C VAL A 191 -13.62 11.50 -4.55
N PRO A 192 -14.82 11.06 -4.18
CA PRO A 192 -15.35 11.20 -2.83
C PRO A 192 -14.47 10.51 -1.77
N GLY A 193 -13.89 11.29 -0.86
CA GLY A 193 -13.08 10.79 0.26
C GLY A 193 -11.73 10.20 -0.12
N GLY A 194 -11.18 10.65 -1.26
CA GLY A 194 -9.90 10.18 -1.77
C GLY A 194 -9.29 11.12 -2.81
N PHE A 195 -8.60 10.54 -3.77
CA PHE A 195 -7.92 11.24 -4.85
C PHE A 195 -7.79 10.33 -6.08
N GLY A 196 -7.55 10.96 -7.24
CA GLY A 196 -7.24 10.27 -8.48
C GLY A 196 -5.81 10.49 -8.93
N TRP A 197 -5.30 9.62 -9.79
CA TRP A 197 -3.97 9.75 -10.36
C TRP A 197 -3.90 9.29 -11.81
N VAL A 198 -2.94 9.87 -12.53
CA VAL A 198 -2.42 9.36 -13.79
C VAL A 198 -0.90 9.31 -13.66
N VAL A 199 -0.33 8.16 -13.95
CA VAL A 199 1.12 7.94 -13.89
C VAL A 199 1.60 7.22 -15.15
N PRO A 200 2.86 7.43 -15.55
CA PRO A 200 3.44 6.68 -16.66
C PRO A 200 3.49 5.19 -16.31
N GLY A 201 3.23 4.36 -17.31
CA GLY A 201 3.37 2.90 -17.26
C GLY A 201 4.49 2.44 -18.20
N ALA A 202 4.27 1.32 -18.89
CA ALA A 202 5.12 0.89 -20.00
C ALA A 202 5.16 1.97 -21.11
N PRO A 203 6.19 2.00 -21.98
CA PRO A 203 6.27 2.97 -23.08
C PRO A 203 4.96 3.06 -23.88
N GLY A 204 4.41 4.26 -24.02
CA GLY A 204 3.13 4.51 -24.67
C GLY A 204 1.88 4.23 -23.82
N TRP A 205 2.02 3.79 -22.57
CA TRP A 205 0.91 3.47 -21.67
C TRP A 205 0.92 4.34 -20.42
N SER A 206 -0.25 4.56 -19.86
CA SER A 206 -0.43 5.20 -18.56
C SER A 206 -1.31 4.35 -17.66
N ARG A 207 -1.16 4.52 -16.35
CA ARG A 207 -2.07 3.97 -15.35
C ARG A 207 -2.92 5.08 -14.77
N VAL A 208 -4.23 4.92 -14.92
CA VAL A 208 -5.23 5.83 -14.36
C VAL A 208 -5.90 5.14 -13.21
N GLY A 209 -6.01 5.82 -12.06
CA GLY A 209 -6.62 5.19 -10.91
C GLY A 209 -7.20 6.18 -9.91
N VAL A 210 -8.02 5.65 -9.00
CA VAL A 210 -8.62 6.37 -7.88
C VAL A 210 -8.51 5.55 -6.60
N LEU A 211 -8.41 6.26 -5.48
CA LEU A 211 -8.65 5.73 -4.14
C LEU A 211 -9.84 6.50 -3.56
N THR A 212 -10.94 5.82 -3.21
CA THR A 212 -12.19 6.48 -2.84
C THR A 212 -12.95 5.74 -1.73
N LYS A 213 -13.82 6.46 -1.03
CA LYS A 213 -14.87 5.89 -0.16
C LYS A 213 -16.20 5.71 -0.88
N GLY A 214 -16.38 6.36 -2.04
CA GLY A 214 -17.55 6.23 -2.91
C GLY A 214 -17.46 5.00 -3.82
N ASP A 215 -18.27 5.01 -4.89
CA ASP A 215 -18.19 4.01 -5.94
C ASP A 215 -16.88 4.16 -6.71
N PRO A 216 -15.98 3.15 -6.67
CA PRO A 216 -14.66 3.26 -7.29
C PRO A 216 -14.71 3.25 -8.83
N ARG A 217 -15.71 2.59 -9.43
CA ARG A 217 -15.86 2.54 -10.90
C ARG A 217 -16.35 3.88 -11.42
N GLU A 218 -17.33 4.45 -10.76
CA GLU A 218 -17.88 5.76 -11.11
C GLU A 218 -16.84 6.88 -10.90
N ALA A 219 -16.09 6.86 -9.81
CA ALA A 219 -15.02 7.82 -9.57
C ALA A 219 -13.91 7.71 -10.63
N LEU A 220 -13.55 6.49 -11.03
CA LEU A 220 -12.55 6.27 -12.08
C LEU A 220 -13.03 6.75 -13.45
N ARG A 221 -14.33 6.53 -13.78
CA ARG A 221 -14.93 7.02 -15.02
C ARG A 221 -14.88 8.55 -15.10
N ARG A 222 -15.28 9.24 -14.03
CA ARG A 222 -15.19 10.72 -13.94
C ARG A 222 -13.77 11.24 -14.09
N LEU A 223 -12.81 10.56 -13.45
CA LEU A 223 -11.40 10.92 -13.59
C LEU A 223 -10.93 10.75 -15.03
N ALA A 224 -11.25 9.63 -15.67
CA ALA A 224 -10.87 9.38 -17.05
C ALA A 224 -11.43 10.42 -18.02
N GLU A 225 -12.69 10.83 -17.82
CA GLU A 225 -13.33 11.92 -18.60
C GLU A 225 -12.60 13.26 -18.46
N ARG A 226 -12.06 13.53 -17.26
CA ARG A 226 -11.35 14.79 -16.98
C ARG A 226 -9.88 14.77 -17.35
N ALA A 227 -9.22 13.63 -17.24
CA ALA A 227 -7.76 13.51 -17.31
C ALA A 227 -7.25 12.97 -18.65
N LEU A 228 -8.10 12.31 -19.43
CA LEU A 228 -7.78 11.66 -20.68
C LEU A 228 -8.65 12.21 -21.81
N ASP A 229 -8.05 12.37 -22.98
CA ASP A 229 -8.81 12.69 -24.18
C ASP A 229 -9.70 11.51 -24.60
N GLY A 230 -10.84 11.78 -25.24
CA GLY A 230 -12.01 10.92 -25.49
C GLY A 230 -11.81 9.40 -25.69
N ALA A 231 -10.68 8.93 -26.25
CA ALA A 231 -10.39 7.51 -26.45
C ALA A 231 -10.08 6.72 -25.16
N GLY A 232 -9.76 7.41 -24.04
CA GLY A 232 -9.41 6.76 -22.78
C GLY A 232 -10.60 6.18 -22.02
N LYS A 233 -11.82 6.67 -22.30
CA LYS A 233 -13.03 6.33 -21.54
C LYS A 233 -13.48 4.88 -21.70
N GLU A 234 -13.64 4.42 -22.94
CA GLU A 234 -14.09 3.05 -23.24
C GLU A 234 -13.10 2.00 -22.76
N ILE A 235 -11.79 2.31 -22.83
CA ILE A 235 -10.72 1.42 -22.38
C ILE A 235 -10.71 1.28 -20.88
N VAL A 236 -10.96 2.36 -20.14
CA VAL A 236 -11.05 2.33 -18.67
C VAL A 236 -12.19 1.42 -18.24
N GLU A 237 -13.37 1.51 -18.85
CA GLU A 237 -14.54 0.69 -18.50
C GLU A 237 -14.27 -0.81 -18.75
N ALA A 238 -13.59 -1.15 -19.84
CA ALA A 238 -13.32 -2.54 -20.22
C ALA A 238 -12.24 -3.23 -19.35
N ARG A 239 -11.31 -2.47 -18.75
CA ARG A 239 -10.11 -3.01 -18.08
C ARG A 239 -10.00 -2.67 -16.59
N VAL A 240 -11.03 -2.09 -15.99
CA VAL A 240 -10.99 -1.65 -14.60
C VAL A 240 -10.80 -2.81 -13.63
N ARG A 241 -9.84 -2.67 -12.74
CA ARG A 241 -9.61 -3.55 -11.60
C ARG A 241 -9.93 -2.83 -10.30
N VAL A 242 -10.70 -3.46 -9.43
CA VAL A 242 -11.12 -2.90 -8.15
C VAL A 242 -10.58 -3.74 -7.01
N HIS A 243 -9.96 -3.08 -6.03
CA HIS A 243 -9.37 -3.75 -4.87
C HIS A 243 -9.59 -2.94 -3.58
N PRO A 244 -9.96 -3.58 -2.45
CA PRO A 244 -10.02 -2.89 -1.16
C PRO A 244 -8.63 -2.65 -0.61
N VAL A 245 -8.44 -1.48 -0.02
CA VAL A 245 -7.23 -1.09 0.72
C VAL A 245 -7.62 -0.92 2.19
N PRO A 246 -6.87 -1.45 3.16
CA PRO A 246 -7.17 -1.29 4.57
C PRO A 246 -7.29 0.18 4.96
N ALA A 247 -8.36 0.55 5.67
CA ALA A 247 -8.58 1.90 6.17
C ALA A 247 -8.02 2.12 7.58
N ALA A 248 -7.57 1.04 8.22
CA ALA A 248 -6.99 1.05 9.56
C ALA A 248 -6.07 -0.16 9.76
N PRO A 249 -5.09 -0.08 10.68
CA PRO A 249 -4.33 -1.25 11.11
C PRO A 249 -5.24 -2.30 11.74
N ARG A 250 -4.87 -3.56 11.60
CA ARG A 250 -5.54 -4.69 12.23
C ARG A 250 -4.75 -5.12 13.46
N CYS A 251 -5.28 -4.87 14.64
CA CYS A 251 -4.66 -5.21 15.91
C CYS A 251 -5.69 -5.94 16.80
N PRO A 252 -5.35 -7.12 17.35
CA PRO A 252 -4.04 -7.78 17.26
C PRO A 252 -3.74 -8.36 15.88
N SER A 253 -2.43 -8.24 15.47
CA SER A 253 -1.86 -8.82 14.26
C SER A 253 -1.09 -10.12 14.53
N TYR A 254 -1.25 -10.68 15.71
CA TYR A 254 -0.59 -11.90 16.21
C TYR A 254 -1.52 -12.72 17.11
N ALA A 255 -1.29 -14.03 17.14
CA ALA A 255 -1.90 -14.99 18.06
C ALA A 255 -0.88 -16.10 18.35
N ASP A 256 -1.27 -17.14 19.10
CA ASP A 256 -0.39 -18.31 19.31
C ASP A 256 -0.01 -18.89 17.95
N ARG A 257 1.30 -18.99 17.66
CA ARG A 257 1.88 -19.54 16.42
C ARG A 257 1.49 -18.78 15.14
N VAL A 258 0.88 -17.59 15.23
CA VAL A 258 0.33 -16.85 14.09
C VAL A 258 0.80 -15.41 14.09
N LEU A 259 1.32 -14.95 12.93
CA LEU A 259 1.56 -13.54 12.62
C LEU A 259 0.80 -13.14 11.36
N SER A 260 0.50 -11.87 11.21
CA SER A 260 -0.06 -11.29 9.97
C SER A 260 0.81 -10.14 9.50
N VAL A 261 1.09 -10.04 8.19
CA VAL A 261 1.95 -9.01 7.57
C VAL A 261 1.29 -8.35 6.37
N GLY A 262 1.77 -7.18 6.00
CA GLY A 262 1.27 -6.43 4.86
C GLY A 262 -0.18 -5.98 5.03
N ASP A 263 -0.96 -5.98 3.95
CA ASP A 263 -2.38 -5.58 3.97
C ASP A 263 -3.23 -6.46 4.89
N ALA A 264 -2.84 -7.72 5.11
CA ALA A 264 -3.50 -8.60 6.06
C ALA A 264 -3.39 -8.09 7.50
N ALA A 265 -2.35 -7.33 7.85
CA ALA A 265 -2.16 -6.63 9.12
C ALA A 265 -2.56 -5.15 9.06
N GLY A 266 -2.97 -4.64 7.88
CA GLY A 266 -3.25 -3.22 7.66
C GLY A 266 -1.99 -2.35 7.69
N GLN A 267 -0.85 -2.90 7.28
CA GLN A 267 0.43 -2.18 7.18
C GLN A 267 0.49 -1.41 5.86
N VAL A 268 -0.29 -0.35 5.76
CA VAL A 268 -0.36 0.54 4.60
C VAL A 268 -0.26 2.00 5.04
N LYS A 269 0.16 2.87 4.12
CA LYS A 269 0.10 4.33 4.31
C LYS A 269 -1.37 4.76 4.31
N MET A 270 -1.85 5.29 5.43
CA MET A 270 -3.28 5.65 5.57
C MET A 270 -3.67 6.87 4.72
N THR A 271 -2.72 7.61 4.19
CA THR A 271 -2.93 8.71 3.23
C THR A 271 -3.22 8.18 1.83
N THR A 272 -2.24 7.50 1.23
CA THR A 272 -2.23 7.12 -0.20
C THR A 272 -2.67 5.68 -0.45
N GLY A 273 -2.75 4.83 0.58
CA GLY A 273 -3.03 3.40 0.42
C GLY A 273 -1.82 2.56 -0.04
N GLY A 274 -0.65 3.16 -0.20
CA GLY A 274 0.57 2.44 -0.59
C GLY A 274 1.03 1.45 0.49
N GLY A 275 1.08 0.15 0.17
CA GLY A 275 1.36 -0.92 1.13
C GLY A 275 2.68 -1.65 0.92
N VAL A 276 3.36 -1.50 -0.23
CA VAL A 276 4.56 -2.32 -0.54
C VAL A 276 5.66 -2.11 0.49
N TYR A 277 6.11 -0.87 0.67
CA TYR A 277 7.19 -0.55 1.61
C TYR A 277 6.83 -0.92 3.06
N TYR A 278 5.64 -0.56 3.53
CA TYR A 278 5.20 -0.89 4.89
C TYR A 278 5.02 -2.40 5.10
N GLY A 279 4.55 -3.11 4.07
CA GLY A 279 4.48 -4.57 4.09
C GLY A 279 5.85 -5.24 4.17
N LEU A 280 6.85 -4.72 3.44
CA LEU A 280 8.24 -5.20 3.51
C LEU A 280 8.86 -4.92 4.89
N LEU A 281 8.62 -3.75 5.48
CA LEU A 281 9.05 -3.44 6.85
C LEU A 281 8.39 -4.38 7.86
N GLY A 282 7.08 -4.60 7.75
CA GLY A 282 6.35 -5.55 8.59
C GLY A 282 6.86 -6.98 8.47
N ALA A 283 7.19 -7.41 7.24
CA ALA A 283 7.77 -8.72 6.97
C ALA A 283 9.17 -8.89 7.60
N ARG A 284 10.01 -7.86 7.53
CA ARG A 284 11.32 -7.83 8.18
C ARG A 284 11.17 -8.04 9.69
N ILE A 285 10.34 -7.24 10.34
CA ILE A 285 10.11 -7.35 11.79
C ILE A 285 9.49 -8.71 12.15
N ALA A 286 8.53 -9.20 11.36
CA ALA A 286 7.91 -10.50 11.58
C ALA A 286 8.92 -11.64 11.48
N SER A 287 9.82 -11.62 10.49
CA SER A 287 10.85 -12.65 10.32
C SER A 287 11.87 -12.64 11.46
N GLU A 288 12.28 -11.47 11.95
CA GLU A 288 13.20 -11.34 13.08
C GLU A 288 12.59 -11.92 14.37
N VAL A 289 11.36 -11.51 14.70
CA VAL A 289 10.65 -11.99 15.90
C VAL A 289 10.33 -13.47 15.79
N LEU A 290 9.90 -13.95 14.62
CA LEU A 290 9.57 -15.36 14.44
C LEU A 290 10.81 -16.25 14.46
N SER A 291 11.94 -15.80 13.90
CA SER A 291 13.23 -16.50 13.97
C SER A 291 13.65 -16.71 15.43
N GLU A 292 13.62 -15.65 16.24
CA GLU A 292 13.91 -15.74 17.69
C GLU A 292 12.93 -16.69 18.41
N ALA A 293 11.64 -16.59 18.12
CA ALA A 293 10.63 -17.44 18.72
C ALA A 293 10.78 -18.93 18.34
N LEU A 294 11.13 -19.22 17.09
CA LEU A 294 11.37 -20.57 16.60
C LEU A 294 12.63 -21.22 17.22
N SER A 295 13.71 -20.44 17.40
CA SER A 295 14.96 -20.95 18.00
C SER A 295 14.80 -21.35 19.45
N HIS A 296 13.90 -20.72 20.20
CA HIS A 296 13.61 -20.99 21.61
C HIS A 296 12.32 -21.79 21.85
N ASP A 297 11.64 -22.20 20.78
CA ASP A 297 10.30 -22.82 20.82
C ASP A 297 9.24 -22.03 21.62
N ARG A 298 9.30 -20.69 21.51
CA ARG A 298 8.43 -19.75 22.23
C ARG A 298 7.43 -19.09 21.28
N LEU A 299 6.48 -19.88 20.77
CA LEU A 299 5.53 -19.46 19.73
C LEU A 299 4.14 -19.04 20.28
N ASP A 300 4.03 -18.90 21.61
CA ASP A 300 2.79 -18.43 22.24
C ASP A 300 2.56 -16.94 22.00
N ARG A 301 1.31 -16.53 22.20
CA ARG A 301 0.86 -15.16 22.01
C ARG A 301 1.69 -14.12 22.77
N ARG A 302 2.15 -14.44 23.98
CA ARG A 302 2.90 -13.50 24.82
C ARG A 302 4.24 -13.13 24.17
N HIS A 303 4.96 -14.11 23.61
CA HIS A 303 6.24 -13.87 22.97
C HIS A 303 6.06 -13.19 21.60
N LEU A 304 5.07 -13.62 20.82
CA LEU A 304 4.78 -13.03 19.50
C LEU A 304 4.18 -11.60 19.56
N ALA A 305 3.72 -11.14 20.74
CA ALA A 305 3.26 -9.77 20.96
C ALA A 305 4.32 -8.71 20.63
N ARG A 306 5.63 -9.06 20.76
CA ARG A 306 6.75 -8.19 20.42
C ARG A 306 6.71 -7.75 18.96
N TYR A 307 6.25 -8.60 18.06
CA TYR A 307 6.06 -8.23 16.65
C TYR A 307 5.15 -6.99 16.50
N GLU A 308 3.97 -7.02 17.12
CA GLU A 308 3.04 -5.89 17.03
C GLU A 308 3.60 -4.63 17.70
N GLN A 309 4.27 -4.78 18.84
CA GLN A 309 4.90 -3.65 19.53
C GLN A 309 5.94 -2.94 18.63
N LEU A 310 6.81 -3.70 17.98
CA LEU A 310 7.86 -3.16 17.11
C LEU A 310 7.30 -2.47 15.87
N TRP A 311 6.41 -3.14 15.10
CA TRP A 311 5.90 -2.49 13.89
C TRP A 311 4.98 -1.31 14.22
N ARG A 312 4.23 -1.35 15.33
CA ARG A 312 3.43 -0.19 15.76
C ARG A 312 4.26 0.98 16.27
N CYS A 313 5.37 0.71 16.91
CA CYS A 313 6.33 1.76 17.26
C CYS A 313 6.83 2.49 16.00
N LEU A 314 7.14 1.75 14.94
CA LEU A 314 7.65 2.29 13.68
C LEU A 314 6.55 2.96 12.83
N LEU A 315 5.45 2.25 12.56
CA LEU A 315 4.43 2.68 11.60
C LEU A 315 3.22 3.37 12.25
N GLY A 316 3.00 3.16 13.55
CA GLY A 316 1.82 3.65 14.26
C GLY A 316 1.65 5.17 14.23
N PRO A 317 2.68 5.99 14.48
CA PRO A 317 2.61 7.45 14.34
C PRO A 317 2.20 7.88 12.93
N GLU A 318 2.79 7.28 11.89
CA GLU A 318 2.49 7.54 10.48
C GLU A 318 1.05 7.18 10.13
N GLN A 319 0.58 6.03 10.60
CA GLN A 319 -0.79 5.60 10.35
C GLN A 319 -1.81 6.51 11.03
N LYS A 320 -1.55 6.96 12.26
CA LYS A 320 -2.42 7.93 12.97
C LYS A 320 -2.46 9.27 12.25
N ALA A 321 -1.30 9.82 11.89
CA ALA A 321 -1.21 11.07 11.13
C ALA A 321 -1.90 10.95 9.78
N GLY A 322 -1.68 9.85 9.04
CA GLY A 322 -2.32 9.60 7.77
C GLY A 322 -3.85 9.47 7.86
N GLN A 323 -4.38 8.86 8.92
CA GLN A 323 -5.82 8.81 9.17
C GLN A 323 -6.40 10.19 9.45
N MET A 324 -5.67 11.03 10.22
CA MET A 324 -6.07 12.40 10.50
C MET A 324 -6.07 13.25 9.23
N LEU A 325 -5.00 13.21 8.44
CA LEU A 325 -4.89 13.90 7.16
C LEU A 325 -5.99 13.48 6.18
N ARG A 326 -6.31 12.19 6.10
CA ARG A 326 -7.41 11.69 5.27
C ARG A 326 -8.77 12.20 5.74
N LYS A 327 -9.03 12.24 7.05
CA LYS A 327 -10.27 12.81 7.59
C LYS A 327 -10.39 14.29 7.24
N LEU A 328 -9.29 15.03 7.41
CA LEU A 328 -9.19 16.45 7.09
C LEU A 328 -9.51 16.69 5.61
N ALA A 329 -8.78 16.04 4.71
CA ALA A 329 -9.00 16.17 3.27
C ALA A 329 -10.43 15.78 2.85
N HIS A 330 -11.00 14.75 3.49
CA HIS A 330 -12.37 14.31 3.19
C HIS A 330 -13.44 15.31 3.64
N SER A 331 -13.23 16.05 4.72
CA SER A 331 -14.19 17.04 5.22
C SER A 331 -14.06 18.39 4.55
N MET A 332 -12.97 18.64 3.79
CA MET A 332 -12.72 19.93 3.13
C MET A 332 -13.63 20.13 1.92
N PRO A 333 -14.36 21.25 1.81
CA PRO A 333 -15.11 21.60 0.60
C PRO A 333 -14.19 21.81 -0.60
N ASP A 334 -14.68 21.54 -1.81
CA ASP A 334 -13.88 21.68 -3.04
C ASP A 334 -13.40 23.13 -3.26
N GLU A 335 -14.24 24.12 -2.93
CA GLU A 335 -13.88 25.54 -2.99
C GLU A 335 -12.75 25.90 -2.03
N ALA A 336 -12.70 25.26 -0.87
CA ALA A 336 -11.61 25.47 0.10
C ALA A 336 -10.28 24.88 -0.39
N ILE A 337 -10.32 23.75 -1.09
CA ILE A 337 -9.15 23.18 -1.75
C ILE A 337 -8.64 24.15 -2.83
N ASP A 338 -9.53 24.68 -3.65
CA ASP A 338 -9.18 25.65 -4.69
C ASP A 338 -8.56 26.93 -4.12
N ASP A 339 -9.11 27.46 -3.02
CA ASP A 339 -8.56 28.65 -2.36
C ASP A 339 -7.12 28.40 -1.84
N ILE A 340 -6.88 27.22 -1.26
CA ILE A 340 -5.55 26.81 -0.81
C ILE A 340 -4.57 26.72 -1.99
N PHE A 341 -4.99 26.13 -3.09
CA PHE A 341 -4.15 25.97 -4.27
C PHE A 341 -3.83 27.31 -4.92
N ARG A 342 -4.79 28.22 -5.06
CA ARG A 342 -4.55 29.58 -5.56
C ARG A 342 -3.58 30.35 -4.67
N ALA A 343 -3.74 30.25 -3.35
CA ALA A 343 -2.85 30.91 -2.41
C ALA A 343 -1.43 30.34 -2.49
N ALA A 344 -1.28 29.03 -2.60
CA ALA A 344 0.01 28.36 -2.73
C ALA A 344 0.73 28.72 -4.06
N ASP A 345 -0.03 28.80 -5.15
CA ASP A 345 0.48 29.19 -6.47
C ASP A 345 0.97 30.62 -6.48
N ALA A 346 0.10 31.57 -6.02
CA ALA A 346 0.43 32.99 -5.93
C ALA A 346 1.67 33.30 -5.09
N GLN A 347 1.99 32.46 -4.10
CA GLN A 347 3.16 32.61 -3.23
C GLN A 347 4.38 31.81 -3.72
N GLY A 348 4.28 31.12 -4.85
CA GLY A 348 5.34 30.26 -5.38
C GLY A 348 5.74 29.14 -4.40
N MET A 349 4.78 28.62 -3.62
CA MET A 349 5.06 27.64 -2.58
C MET A 349 5.42 26.26 -3.12
N SER A 350 5.19 25.98 -4.40
CA SER A 350 5.52 24.70 -5.05
C SER A 350 6.98 24.27 -4.83
N ARG A 351 7.92 25.21 -4.82
CA ARG A 351 9.35 24.98 -4.57
C ARG A 351 9.67 24.52 -3.14
N TYR A 352 8.82 24.86 -2.17
CA TYR A 352 8.99 24.45 -0.77
C TYR A 352 8.26 23.15 -0.43
N LEU A 353 7.29 22.75 -1.26
CA LEU A 353 6.56 21.52 -1.05
C LEU A 353 7.44 20.27 -1.15
N VAL A 354 8.52 20.33 -1.93
CA VAL A 354 9.46 19.21 -2.07
C VAL A 354 10.11 18.82 -0.75
N ASP A 355 10.46 19.77 0.08
CA ASP A 355 11.09 19.53 1.40
C ASP A 355 10.10 19.02 2.43
N LEU A 356 8.80 19.24 2.18
CA LEU A 356 7.70 18.82 3.03
C LEU A 356 7.02 17.51 2.55
N LEU A 357 7.40 16.98 1.38
CA LEU A 357 6.82 15.79 0.81
C LEU A 357 7.81 14.63 0.89
N ASP A 358 7.70 13.81 1.95
CA ASP A 358 8.31 12.49 1.95
C ASP A 358 7.35 11.48 1.30
N PHE A 359 7.88 10.59 0.45
CA PHE A 359 7.05 9.63 -0.27
C PHE A 359 6.50 8.53 0.63
N ASP A 360 7.21 8.18 1.69
CA ASP A 360 6.84 7.08 2.60
C ASP A 360 6.39 7.55 3.98
N TRP A 361 6.89 8.69 4.45
CA TRP A 361 6.68 9.20 5.79
C TRP A 361 5.93 10.54 5.75
N HIS A 362 4.65 10.54 6.16
CA HIS A 362 3.75 11.68 6.00
C HIS A 362 3.44 12.41 7.31
N ALA A 363 3.83 11.86 8.47
CA ALA A 363 3.49 12.44 9.76
C ALA A 363 4.17 13.80 10.00
N ARG A 364 5.48 13.88 9.78
CA ARG A 364 6.24 15.12 9.97
C ARG A 364 5.95 16.15 8.88
N PRO A 365 6.05 15.79 7.59
CA PRO A 365 5.76 16.72 6.49
C PRO A 365 4.32 17.25 6.51
N GLY A 366 3.34 16.38 6.75
CA GLY A 366 1.92 16.78 6.70
C GLY A 366 1.55 17.83 7.75
N VAL A 367 2.09 17.72 8.95
CA VAL A 367 1.90 18.72 10.00
C VAL A 367 2.63 20.02 9.65
N GLY A 368 3.88 19.95 9.16
CA GLY A 368 4.64 21.09 8.70
C GLY A 368 3.94 21.87 7.57
N LEU A 369 3.41 21.15 6.59
CA LEU A 369 2.65 21.73 5.47
C LEU A 369 1.39 22.45 5.97
N ALA A 370 0.61 21.82 6.85
CA ALA A 370 -0.58 22.46 7.42
C ALA A 370 -0.25 23.73 8.21
N LEU A 371 0.82 23.71 8.99
CA LEU A 371 1.28 24.89 9.74
C LEU A 371 1.83 26.00 8.81
N SER A 372 2.59 25.64 7.77
CA SER A 372 3.12 26.59 6.79
C SER A 372 1.99 27.26 5.99
N MET A 373 0.98 26.51 5.58
CA MET A 373 -0.20 27.05 4.92
C MET A 373 -0.99 28.01 5.82
N LEU A 374 -1.09 27.71 7.12
CA LEU A 374 -1.73 28.59 8.11
C LEU A 374 -0.94 29.89 8.35
N ALA A 375 0.38 29.80 8.35
CA ALA A 375 1.27 30.97 8.56
C ALA A 375 1.35 31.87 7.32
N ALA A 376 1.34 31.28 6.12
CA ALA A 376 1.52 31.99 4.86
C ALA A 376 0.28 32.80 4.41
N ALA A 377 -0.89 32.55 4.96
CA ALA A 377 -2.12 33.18 4.52
C ALA A 377 -3.03 33.59 5.71
N PRO A 378 -2.64 34.59 6.52
CA PRO A 378 -3.44 35.05 7.65
C PRO A 378 -4.86 35.51 7.23
N ASP A 379 -5.05 36.00 5.99
CA ASP A 379 -6.30 36.52 5.45
C ASP A 379 -6.93 35.68 4.33
N ALA A 380 -6.36 34.52 3.99
CA ALA A 380 -6.88 33.70 2.91
C ALA A 380 -8.18 33.00 3.30
N GLY A 381 -9.21 33.40 2.64
CA GLY A 381 -10.52 32.83 2.41
C GLY A 381 -11.14 31.79 3.36
N ARG A 382 -12.23 31.19 2.93
CA ARG A 382 -13.00 30.17 3.67
C ARG A 382 -12.16 28.93 4.05
N GLY A 383 -11.17 28.53 3.23
CA GLY A 383 -10.35 27.34 3.42
C GLY A 383 -9.46 27.39 4.66
N LEU A 384 -8.82 28.51 4.93
CA LEU A 384 -7.95 28.68 6.10
C LEU A 384 -8.72 28.92 7.39
N ARG A 385 -9.87 29.60 7.33
CA ARG A 385 -10.77 29.66 8.49
C ARG A 385 -11.28 28.29 8.89
N TRP A 386 -11.49 27.40 7.93
CA TRP A 386 -11.89 26.03 8.17
C TRP A 386 -10.74 25.19 8.78
N LEU A 387 -9.50 25.30 8.28
CA LEU A 387 -8.30 24.68 8.86
C LEU A 387 -8.05 25.17 10.31
N ARG A 388 -8.19 26.46 10.59
CA ARG A 388 -8.09 27.01 11.94
C ARG A 388 -9.10 26.38 12.90
N LYS A 389 -10.38 26.23 12.49
CA LYS A 389 -11.43 25.61 13.30
C LYS A 389 -11.17 24.13 13.63
N LEU A 390 -10.32 23.44 12.89
CA LEU A 390 -10.00 22.03 13.08
C LEU A 390 -8.76 21.80 13.96
N LEU A 391 -7.89 22.81 14.06
CA LEU A 391 -6.65 22.75 14.84
C LEU A 391 -6.81 23.41 16.22
N THR A 392 -7.91 24.12 16.47
CA THR A 392 -8.37 24.62 17.77
C THR A 392 -9.46 23.72 18.35
#